data_113042feff684d3157817f8834076207
#
_entry.id   113042feff684d3157817f8834076207
#
_cell.length_a   1.000
_cell.length_b   1.000
_cell.length_c   1.000
_cell.angle_alpha   90.00
_cell.angle_beta   90.00
_cell.angle_gamma   90.00
#
_symmetry.space_group_name_H-M   'P 1'
#
loop_
_entity.id
_entity.type
_entity.pdbx_description
1 polymer ?
#
loop_
_entity_poly.entity_id
_entity_poly.type
_entity_poly.pdbx_seq_one_letter_code
_entity_poly.pdbx_strand_id
1 'polypeptide(L)'
;MEESALNVELSSLLVIVGISVAVPLAIRYLKIRLAEVVLLILAGIVFGPEVLDWITIDSAINLIGELGLGFLFFLAGLELDTVVLRGRMGKLAGVSWGISLLIAIAVSLGLTALGVVDESVGFAIVLTSTAMGTLLPVLRDNGDLTTPFGRMFMGAGAWGEFGPIIAISVFLGTKNAFAALISLAAFSVVAFLIAFVPQRLRSANLHGYLVSSHHTSSQTAVRVTMLLLIALLALAADFGLDIVMGAFIGGVILRRFLPESDESVLLQKVEAMGFGFFIPVFFVLSGVRLDIRSIIENPWPMLAVFALLMLVRGVPTFILYRRDVPDLRERTRLTLYVATGLPIIVAVTSIQVQAGIMSTNDAAELVAAGTLTVIVFPLIAQLLRRKDTPQEERSDATA
;
A
#
# COMPACT_ATOMS: atom_id res chain seq x y z
N MET A 1 16.56 20.99 -29.15
CA MET A 1 16.52 19.65 -28.54
C MET A 1 15.95 19.68 -27.11
N GLU A 2 16.38 20.58 -26.23
CA GLU A 2 15.80 20.68 -24.86
C GLU A 2 14.33 21.10 -24.85
N GLU A 3 13.92 22.04 -25.71
CA GLU A 3 12.54 22.50 -25.80
C GLU A 3 11.57 21.43 -26.33
N SER A 4 12.05 20.52 -27.21
CA SER A 4 11.25 19.38 -27.68
C SER A 4 11.12 18.29 -26.61
N ALA A 5 12.14 18.06 -25.76
CA ALA A 5 12.10 17.12 -24.65
C ALA A 5 11.09 17.58 -23.57
N LEU A 6 11.18 18.86 -23.16
CA LEU A 6 10.23 19.43 -22.18
C LEU A 6 8.77 19.33 -22.65
N ASN A 7 8.51 19.53 -23.95
CA ASN A 7 7.16 19.42 -24.51
C ASN A 7 6.63 17.96 -24.41
N VAL A 8 7.48 16.96 -24.64
CA VAL A 8 7.11 15.54 -24.51
C VAL A 8 6.85 15.19 -23.05
N GLU A 9 7.72 15.64 -22.13
CA GLU A 9 7.57 15.46 -20.69
C GLU A 9 6.24 16.04 -20.18
N LEU A 10 5.94 17.31 -20.55
CA LEU A 10 4.71 17.98 -20.16
C LEU A 10 3.47 17.33 -20.77
N SER A 11 3.55 16.83 -22.01
CA SER A 11 2.42 16.14 -22.65
C SER A 11 2.13 14.80 -21.97
N SER A 12 3.14 14.00 -21.63
CA SER A 12 2.98 12.78 -20.87
C SER A 12 2.40 13.04 -19.47
N LEU A 13 2.90 14.06 -18.78
CA LEU A 13 2.38 14.45 -17.47
C LEU A 13 0.92 14.94 -17.57
N LEU A 14 0.56 15.69 -18.61
CA LEU A 14 -0.80 16.13 -18.86
C LEU A 14 -1.75 14.95 -19.04
N VAL A 15 -1.36 13.92 -19.78
CA VAL A 15 -2.15 12.69 -19.95
C VAL A 15 -2.32 11.97 -18.62
N ILE A 16 -1.25 11.80 -17.83
CA ILE A 16 -1.28 11.14 -16.52
C ILE A 16 -2.23 11.89 -15.56
N VAL A 17 -2.10 13.20 -15.46
CA VAL A 17 -2.97 14.03 -14.62
C VAL A 17 -4.41 14.02 -15.14
N GLY A 18 -4.59 14.06 -16.46
CA GLY A 18 -5.89 13.91 -17.09
C GLY A 18 -6.59 12.60 -16.72
N ILE A 19 -5.87 11.48 -16.74
CA ILE A 19 -6.34 10.17 -16.27
C ILE A 19 -6.73 10.24 -14.80
N SER A 20 -5.88 10.85 -13.96
CA SER A 20 -6.11 10.98 -12.52
C SER A 20 -7.39 11.78 -12.19
N VAL A 21 -7.81 12.68 -13.06
CA VAL A 21 -9.08 13.42 -12.95
C VAL A 21 -10.24 12.61 -13.56
N ALA A 22 -10.02 11.99 -14.72
CA ALA A 22 -11.08 11.30 -15.45
C ALA A 22 -11.57 10.03 -14.73
N VAL A 23 -10.67 9.30 -14.07
CA VAL A 23 -10.99 8.02 -13.37
C VAL A 23 -12.01 8.22 -12.24
N PRO A 24 -11.82 9.10 -11.24
CA PRO A 24 -12.81 9.31 -10.19
C PRO A 24 -14.14 9.88 -10.73
N LEU A 25 -14.09 10.70 -11.77
CA LEU A 25 -15.30 11.16 -12.46
C LEU A 25 -16.05 10.00 -13.13
N ALA A 26 -15.33 9.12 -13.84
CA ALA A 26 -15.92 7.93 -14.46
C ALA A 26 -16.56 7.00 -13.42
N ILE A 27 -15.88 6.76 -12.30
CA ILE A 27 -16.41 5.97 -11.16
C ILE A 27 -17.75 6.54 -10.70
N ARG A 28 -17.79 7.86 -10.51
CA ARG A 28 -18.98 8.54 -9.99
C ARG A 28 -20.14 8.54 -11.00
N TYR A 29 -19.89 8.90 -12.26
CA TYR A 29 -20.94 9.03 -13.28
C TYR A 29 -21.44 7.68 -13.79
N LEU A 30 -20.53 6.72 -13.99
CA LEU A 30 -20.88 5.38 -14.50
C LEU A 30 -21.24 4.41 -13.37
N LYS A 31 -21.18 4.86 -12.09
CA LYS A 31 -21.46 4.03 -10.90
C LYS A 31 -20.62 2.74 -10.89
N ILE A 32 -19.39 2.82 -11.32
CA ILE A 32 -18.46 1.69 -11.36
C ILE A 32 -18.13 1.28 -9.92
N ARG A 33 -18.24 -0.02 -9.62
CA ARG A 33 -17.94 -0.58 -8.30
C ARG A 33 -16.53 -1.19 -8.25
N LEU A 34 -15.56 -0.52 -8.83
CA LEU A 34 -14.16 -0.92 -8.81
C LEU A 34 -13.34 0.07 -7.98
N ALA A 35 -12.27 -0.41 -7.38
CA ALA A 35 -11.32 0.46 -6.70
C ALA A 35 -10.64 1.39 -7.73
N GLU A 36 -10.47 2.66 -7.37
CA GLU A 36 -9.87 3.69 -8.21
C GLU A 36 -8.49 3.27 -8.74
N VAL A 37 -7.68 2.67 -7.87
CA VAL A 37 -6.34 2.14 -8.18
C VAL A 37 -6.35 1.21 -9.40
N VAL A 38 -7.34 0.33 -9.50
CA VAL A 38 -7.48 -0.60 -10.62
C VAL A 38 -7.68 0.15 -11.93
N LEU A 39 -8.56 1.15 -11.93
CA LEU A 39 -8.85 1.94 -13.12
C LEU A 39 -7.66 2.82 -13.53
N LEU A 40 -6.88 3.32 -12.57
CA LEU A 40 -5.64 4.05 -12.83
C LEU A 40 -4.61 3.16 -13.54
N ILE A 41 -4.42 1.93 -13.06
CA ILE A 41 -3.51 0.95 -13.69
C ILE A 41 -4.01 0.59 -15.09
N LEU A 42 -5.31 0.27 -15.24
CA LEU A 42 -5.88 -0.05 -16.55
C LEU A 42 -5.76 1.11 -17.54
N ALA A 43 -5.98 2.34 -17.09
CA ALA A 43 -5.75 3.52 -17.92
C ALA A 43 -4.26 3.67 -18.28
N GLY A 44 -3.35 3.41 -17.34
CA GLY A 44 -1.90 3.37 -17.62
C GLY A 44 -1.54 2.38 -18.74
N ILE A 45 -2.13 1.18 -18.73
CA ILE A 45 -1.96 0.18 -19.80
C ILE A 45 -2.47 0.76 -21.15
N VAL A 46 -3.68 1.33 -21.15
CA VAL A 46 -4.31 1.84 -22.39
C VAL A 46 -3.52 3.01 -23.00
N PHE A 47 -3.06 3.94 -22.16
CA PHE A 47 -2.32 5.13 -22.63
C PHE A 47 -0.80 4.89 -22.70
N GLY A 48 -0.33 3.73 -22.27
CA GLY A 48 1.07 3.32 -22.32
C GLY A 48 1.53 2.86 -23.71
N PRO A 49 2.82 2.45 -23.81
CA PRO A 49 3.46 2.14 -25.10
C PRO A 49 2.87 0.92 -25.81
N GLU A 50 2.22 0.03 -25.07
CA GLU A 50 1.66 -1.21 -25.64
C GLU A 50 0.36 -0.98 -26.45
N VAL A 51 -0.35 0.15 -26.24
CA VAL A 51 -1.66 0.41 -26.85
C VAL A 51 -1.69 1.75 -27.59
N LEU A 52 -1.69 2.88 -26.88
CA LEU A 52 -1.83 4.22 -27.49
C LEU A 52 -0.50 4.98 -27.62
N ASP A 53 0.51 4.61 -26.84
CA ASP A 53 1.84 5.26 -26.80
C ASP A 53 1.79 6.78 -26.57
N TRP A 54 0.90 7.22 -25.67
CA TRP A 54 0.74 8.64 -25.33
C TRP A 54 1.60 9.05 -24.13
N ILE A 55 2.09 8.09 -23.36
CA ILE A 55 2.89 8.32 -22.15
C ILE A 55 4.29 7.76 -22.35
N THR A 56 5.29 8.65 -22.30
CA THR A 56 6.70 8.29 -22.29
C THR A 56 7.25 8.55 -20.89
N ILE A 57 7.92 7.56 -20.29
CA ILE A 57 8.52 7.69 -18.96
C ILE A 57 9.95 8.20 -19.11
N ASP A 58 10.19 9.39 -18.63
CA ASP A 58 11.52 9.99 -18.47
C ASP A 58 11.95 10.04 -16.99
N SER A 59 13.11 10.64 -16.71
CA SER A 59 13.65 10.76 -15.36
C SER A 59 12.79 11.60 -14.42
N ALA A 60 12.14 12.67 -14.95
CA ALA A 60 11.30 13.57 -14.14
C ALA A 60 9.98 12.87 -13.75
N ILE A 61 9.32 12.25 -14.73
CA ILE A 61 8.08 11.48 -14.50
C ILE A 61 8.36 10.28 -13.58
N ASN A 62 9.51 9.60 -13.77
CA ASN A 62 9.93 8.52 -12.90
C ASN A 62 10.08 9.00 -11.44
N LEU A 63 10.75 10.13 -11.21
CA LEU A 63 10.91 10.70 -9.87
C LEU A 63 9.57 11.03 -9.22
N ILE A 64 8.60 11.56 -9.96
CA ILE A 64 7.26 11.82 -9.44
C ILE A 64 6.56 10.50 -9.06
N GLY A 65 6.73 9.45 -9.86
CA GLY A 65 6.23 8.12 -9.55
C GLY A 65 6.84 7.52 -8.28
N GLU A 66 8.16 7.64 -8.11
CA GLU A 66 8.86 7.20 -6.89
C GLU A 66 8.39 7.98 -5.64
N LEU A 67 8.17 9.28 -5.76
CA LEU A 67 7.56 10.08 -4.70
C LEU A 67 6.12 9.62 -4.43
N GLY A 68 5.37 9.19 -5.46
CA GLY A 68 4.04 8.62 -5.31
C GLY A 68 4.05 7.31 -4.50
N LEU A 69 5.00 6.43 -4.78
CA LEU A 69 5.27 5.24 -3.97
C LEU A 69 5.63 5.62 -2.53
N GLY A 70 6.53 6.60 -2.36
CA GLY A 70 6.90 7.14 -1.05
C GLY A 70 5.68 7.68 -0.29
N PHE A 71 4.82 8.46 -0.92
CA PHE A 71 3.58 8.96 -0.29
C PHE A 71 2.64 7.84 0.12
N LEU A 72 2.48 6.81 -0.71
CA LEU A 72 1.63 5.66 -0.41
C LEU A 72 2.06 4.99 0.89
N PHE A 73 3.35 4.69 1.04
CA PHE A 73 3.87 4.04 2.24
C PHE A 73 4.00 4.98 3.44
N PHE A 74 4.20 6.27 3.20
CA PHE A 74 4.16 7.27 4.26
C PHE A 74 2.77 7.37 4.89
N LEU A 75 1.71 7.39 4.08
CA LEU A 75 0.33 7.36 4.57
C LEU A 75 0.00 6.04 5.26
N ALA A 76 0.46 4.90 4.73
CA ALA A 76 0.33 3.61 5.42
C ALA A 76 1.00 3.61 6.81
N GLY A 77 2.17 4.25 6.93
CA GLY A 77 2.85 4.46 8.22
C GLY A 77 2.07 5.37 9.17
N LEU A 78 1.43 6.42 8.64
CA LEU A 78 0.55 7.31 9.42
C LEU A 78 -0.70 6.59 9.94
N GLU A 79 -1.28 5.69 9.17
CA GLU A 79 -2.47 4.93 9.54
C GLU A 79 -2.17 3.79 10.53
N LEU A 80 -0.90 3.41 10.72
CA LEU A 80 -0.52 2.31 11.59
C LEU A 80 -0.88 2.58 13.05
N ASP A 81 -1.89 1.88 13.57
CA ASP A 81 -2.25 1.91 14.98
C ASP A 81 -1.47 0.87 15.78
N THR A 82 -0.44 1.33 16.50
CA THR A 82 0.39 0.46 17.33
C THR A 82 -0.37 -0.17 18.51
N VAL A 83 -1.49 0.41 18.93
CA VAL A 83 -2.35 -0.14 20.01
C VAL A 83 -3.05 -1.40 19.51
N VAL A 84 -3.56 -1.38 18.28
CA VAL A 84 -4.18 -2.55 17.64
C VAL A 84 -3.18 -3.71 17.52
N LEU A 85 -1.92 -3.41 17.19
CA LEU A 85 -0.87 -4.43 17.04
C LEU A 85 -0.47 -5.10 18.37
N ARG A 86 -0.53 -4.39 19.49
CA ARG A 86 -0.15 -4.93 20.81
C ARG A 86 -1.21 -5.80 21.45
N GLY A 87 -2.47 -5.65 21.05
CA GLY A 87 -3.61 -6.40 21.56
C GLY A 87 -3.62 -7.88 21.16
N ARG A 88 -4.58 -8.64 21.71
CA ARG A 88 -4.80 -10.06 21.35
C ARG A 88 -5.00 -10.24 19.84
N MET A 89 -5.77 -9.35 19.21
CA MET A 89 -6.05 -9.39 17.77
C MET A 89 -4.78 -9.16 16.94
N GLY A 90 -3.93 -8.23 17.35
CA GLY A 90 -2.64 -7.98 16.69
C GLY A 90 -1.68 -9.17 16.81
N LYS A 91 -1.65 -9.85 17.96
CA LYS A 91 -0.85 -11.09 18.14
C LYS A 91 -1.37 -12.21 17.23
N LEU A 92 -2.68 -12.41 17.16
CA LEU A 92 -3.30 -13.40 16.28
C LEU A 92 -2.99 -13.10 14.82
N ALA A 93 -3.08 -11.84 14.42
CA ALA A 93 -2.73 -11.35 13.09
C ALA A 93 -1.25 -11.61 12.75
N GLY A 94 -0.34 -11.33 13.70
CA GLY A 94 1.09 -11.60 13.55
C GLY A 94 1.40 -13.10 13.38
N VAL A 95 0.75 -13.96 14.16
CA VAL A 95 0.86 -15.42 14.00
C VAL A 95 0.32 -15.86 12.63
N SER A 96 -0.85 -15.36 12.23
CA SER A 96 -1.44 -15.66 10.91
C SER A 96 -0.51 -15.24 9.78
N TRP A 97 0.05 -14.03 9.87
CA TRP A 97 1.00 -13.53 8.86
C TRP A 97 2.30 -14.34 8.86
N GLY A 98 2.85 -14.69 10.03
CA GLY A 98 4.05 -15.53 10.16
C GLY A 98 3.87 -16.91 9.52
N ILE A 99 2.71 -17.55 9.70
CA ILE A 99 2.38 -18.81 9.04
C ILE A 99 2.28 -18.61 7.53
N SER A 100 1.62 -17.53 7.07
CA SER A 100 1.57 -17.17 5.65
C SER A 100 2.98 -17.01 5.07
N LEU A 101 3.89 -16.35 5.80
CA LEU A 101 5.29 -16.17 5.37
C LEU A 101 6.02 -17.53 5.23
N LEU A 102 5.86 -18.41 6.20
CA LEU A 102 6.48 -19.75 6.12
C LEU A 102 5.95 -20.55 4.91
N ILE A 103 4.64 -20.51 4.66
CA ILE A 103 4.02 -21.14 3.49
C ILE A 103 4.53 -20.48 2.21
N ALA A 104 4.58 -19.15 2.16
CA ALA A 104 5.08 -18.39 1.01
C ALA A 104 6.52 -18.77 0.67
N ILE A 105 7.40 -18.85 1.67
CA ILE A 105 8.80 -19.26 1.48
C ILE A 105 8.86 -20.70 0.95
N ALA A 106 8.10 -21.63 1.53
CA ALA A 106 8.09 -23.02 1.09
C ALA A 106 7.60 -23.17 -0.37
N VAL A 107 6.50 -22.48 -0.72
CA VAL A 107 5.94 -22.47 -2.07
C VAL A 107 6.93 -21.83 -3.04
N SER A 108 7.50 -20.70 -2.71
CA SER A 108 8.43 -19.95 -3.53
C SER A 108 9.70 -20.76 -3.84
N LEU A 109 10.32 -21.33 -2.80
CA LEU A 109 11.49 -22.21 -2.96
C LEU A 109 11.17 -23.46 -3.80
N GLY A 110 9.97 -24.03 -3.61
CA GLY A 110 9.50 -25.17 -4.41
C GLY A 110 9.35 -24.81 -5.90
N LEU A 111 8.75 -23.66 -6.20
CA LEU A 111 8.57 -23.19 -7.57
C LEU A 111 9.91 -22.81 -8.23
N THR A 112 10.83 -22.22 -7.46
CA THR A 112 12.20 -21.96 -7.96
C THR A 112 12.96 -23.25 -8.22
N ALA A 113 12.85 -24.26 -7.36
CA ALA A 113 13.48 -25.55 -7.58
C ALA A 113 12.92 -26.30 -8.82
N LEU A 114 11.68 -26.02 -9.21
CA LEU A 114 11.04 -26.53 -10.43
C LEU A 114 11.34 -25.67 -11.67
N GLY A 115 12.07 -24.57 -11.54
CA GLY A 115 12.37 -23.64 -12.63
C GLY A 115 11.15 -22.85 -13.13
N VAL A 116 10.12 -22.69 -12.29
CA VAL A 116 8.88 -21.93 -12.62
C VAL A 116 9.02 -20.45 -12.26
N VAL A 117 9.81 -20.15 -11.22
CA VAL A 117 10.04 -18.77 -10.73
C VAL A 117 11.54 -18.57 -10.57
N ASP A 118 12.09 -17.51 -11.14
CA ASP A 118 13.54 -17.24 -11.13
C ASP A 118 13.99 -16.69 -9.76
N GLU A 119 13.15 -15.90 -9.08
CA GLU A 119 13.47 -15.22 -7.83
C GLU A 119 12.45 -15.54 -6.73
N SER A 120 12.95 -16.25 -5.69
CA SER A 120 12.07 -16.76 -4.62
C SER A 120 11.70 -15.73 -3.55
N VAL A 121 12.57 -14.76 -3.25
CA VAL A 121 12.39 -13.88 -2.10
C VAL A 121 11.27 -12.86 -2.34
N GLY A 122 11.34 -12.13 -3.44
CA GLY A 122 10.32 -11.17 -3.81
C GLY A 122 8.98 -11.83 -4.05
N PHE A 123 8.99 -13.01 -4.70
CA PHE A 123 7.77 -13.79 -4.89
C PHE A 123 7.13 -14.18 -3.54
N ALA A 124 7.92 -14.65 -2.57
CA ALA A 124 7.42 -14.96 -1.23
C ALA A 124 6.86 -13.71 -0.53
N ILE A 125 7.51 -12.56 -0.64
CA ILE A 125 7.04 -11.29 -0.06
C ILE A 125 5.69 -10.89 -0.66
N VAL A 126 5.57 -10.94 -1.99
CA VAL A 126 4.33 -10.66 -2.72
C VAL A 126 3.17 -11.50 -2.19
N LEU A 127 3.37 -12.81 -2.01
CA LEU A 127 2.33 -13.72 -1.54
C LEU A 127 1.84 -13.44 -0.10
N THR A 128 2.58 -12.67 0.70
CA THR A 128 2.21 -12.34 2.08
C THR A 128 1.55 -10.96 2.23
N SER A 129 1.44 -10.21 1.15
CA SER A 129 0.94 -8.83 1.17
C SER A 129 -0.57 -8.73 1.39
N THR A 130 -1.01 -7.61 1.97
CA THR A 130 -2.41 -7.20 2.09
C THR A 130 -2.53 -5.73 1.73
N ALA A 131 -3.51 -5.38 0.91
CA ALA A 131 -3.77 -4.01 0.47
C ALA A 131 -4.70 -3.28 1.46
N MET A 132 -4.23 -2.96 2.66
CA MET A 132 -5.07 -2.30 3.67
C MET A 132 -5.55 -0.94 3.19
N GLY A 133 -4.66 -0.07 2.73
CA GLY A 133 -4.98 1.29 2.31
C GLY A 133 -6.05 1.35 1.20
N THR A 134 -6.07 0.40 0.26
CA THR A 134 -7.09 0.35 -0.80
C THR A 134 -8.45 -0.17 -0.33
N LEU A 135 -8.47 -0.92 0.77
CA LEU A 135 -9.68 -1.52 1.33
C LEU A 135 -10.34 -0.67 2.43
N LEU A 136 -9.58 0.21 3.08
CA LEU A 136 -10.10 1.09 4.14
C LEU A 136 -11.32 1.92 3.70
N PRO A 137 -11.32 2.59 2.52
CA PRO A 137 -12.50 3.28 2.02
C PRO A 137 -13.72 2.36 1.91
N VAL A 138 -13.53 1.15 1.38
CA VAL A 138 -14.61 0.16 1.23
C VAL A 138 -15.21 -0.25 2.57
N LEU A 139 -14.38 -0.48 3.58
CA LEU A 139 -14.84 -0.81 4.94
C LEU A 139 -15.49 0.40 5.63
N ARG A 140 -14.97 1.60 5.38
CA ARG A 140 -15.53 2.85 5.91
C ARG A 140 -16.94 3.09 5.37
N ASP A 141 -17.11 3.03 4.06
CA ASP A 141 -18.40 3.23 3.37
C ASP A 141 -19.43 2.18 3.77
N ASN A 142 -18.96 0.98 4.08
CA ASN A 142 -19.79 -0.09 4.61
C ASN A 142 -20.13 0.04 6.10
N GLY A 143 -19.49 0.95 6.85
CA GLY A 143 -19.62 1.05 8.30
C GLY A 143 -18.94 -0.09 9.08
N ASP A 144 -18.12 -0.91 8.40
CA ASP A 144 -17.48 -2.08 9.01
C ASP A 144 -16.30 -1.71 9.94
N LEU A 145 -15.65 -0.54 9.78
CA LEU A 145 -14.45 -0.16 10.52
C LEU A 145 -14.63 -0.12 12.04
N THR A 146 -15.77 0.35 12.51
CA THR A 146 -16.08 0.47 13.95
C THR A 146 -16.50 -0.86 14.58
N THR A 147 -16.73 -1.89 13.78
CA THR A 147 -17.19 -3.22 14.23
C THR A 147 -16.02 -4.10 14.73
N PRO A 148 -16.30 -5.21 15.42
CA PRO A 148 -15.29 -6.22 15.72
C PRO A 148 -14.60 -6.77 14.45
N PHE A 149 -15.34 -6.90 13.35
CA PHE A 149 -14.82 -7.31 12.05
C PHE A 149 -13.75 -6.33 11.53
N GLY A 150 -14.05 -5.02 11.55
CA GLY A 150 -13.10 -3.98 11.13
C GLY A 150 -11.82 -3.99 11.96
N ARG A 151 -11.92 -4.15 13.29
CA ARG A 151 -10.73 -4.25 14.16
C ARG A 151 -9.86 -5.47 13.85
N MET A 152 -10.46 -6.62 13.50
CA MET A 152 -9.70 -7.81 13.07
C MET A 152 -9.02 -7.58 11.73
N PHE A 153 -9.73 -6.98 10.78
CA PHE A 153 -9.15 -6.61 9.49
C PHE A 153 -7.99 -5.62 9.66
N MET A 154 -8.14 -4.57 10.47
CA MET A 154 -7.07 -3.59 10.75
C MET A 154 -5.81 -4.27 11.30
N GLY A 155 -5.94 -5.22 12.22
CA GLY A 155 -4.81 -5.99 12.74
C GLY A 155 -4.15 -6.87 11.68
N ALA A 156 -4.95 -7.60 10.90
CA ALA A 156 -4.45 -8.49 9.85
C ALA A 156 -3.84 -7.71 8.67
N GLY A 157 -4.47 -6.59 8.28
CA GLY A 157 -3.98 -5.70 7.25
C GLY A 157 -2.66 -5.03 7.64
N ALA A 158 -2.58 -4.51 8.87
CA ALA A 158 -1.35 -3.88 9.36
C ALA A 158 -0.16 -4.85 9.32
N TRP A 159 -0.31 -6.11 9.73
CA TRP A 159 0.75 -7.11 9.55
C TRP A 159 1.01 -7.46 8.09
N GLY A 160 -0.03 -7.46 7.24
CA GLY A 160 0.08 -7.71 5.81
C GLY A 160 0.72 -6.56 5.01
N GLU A 161 0.82 -5.36 5.57
CA GLU A 161 1.59 -4.25 5.02
C GLU A 161 2.96 -4.13 5.69
N PHE A 162 3.01 -4.07 7.01
CA PHE A 162 4.25 -3.87 7.76
C PHE A 162 5.25 -5.01 7.59
N GLY A 163 4.79 -6.26 7.63
CA GLY A 163 5.66 -7.43 7.49
C GLY A 163 6.42 -7.46 6.16
N PRO A 164 5.74 -7.35 5.01
CA PRO A 164 6.39 -7.25 3.71
C PRO A 164 7.35 -6.08 3.57
N ILE A 165 7.04 -4.90 4.14
CA ILE A 165 7.94 -3.73 4.10
C ILE A 165 9.26 -4.03 4.82
N ILE A 166 9.21 -4.66 6.00
CA ILE A 166 10.42 -5.12 6.69
C ILE A 166 11.17 -6.15 5.82
N ALA A 167 10.43 -7.11 5.25
CA ALA A 167 11.04 -8.15 4.42
C ALA A 167 11.72 -7.56 3.17
N ILE A 168 11.11 -6.58 2.49
CA ILE A 168 11.72 -5.84 1.38
C ILE A 168 13.06 -5.25 1.84
N SER A 169 13.06 -4.52 2.93
CA SER A 169 14.26 -3.82 3.42
C SER A 169 15.38 -4.76 3.85
N VAL A 170 15.03 -5.95 4.38
CA VAL A 170 16.02 -6.93 4.84
C VAL A 170 16.56 -7.78 3.70
N PHE A 171 15.71 -8.18 2.76
CA PHE A 171 16.06 -9.18 1.75
C PHE A 171 16.25 -8.61 0.34
N LEU A 172 15.63 -7.48 -0.01
CA LEU A 172 15.77 -6.85 -1.32
C LEU A 172 16.68 -5.61 -1.30
N GLY A 173 17.19 -5.23 -0.13
CA GLY A 173 18.19 -4.16 -0.01
C GLY A 173 19.51 -4.54 -0.72
N THR A 174 20.33 -3.53 -1.02
CA THR A 174 21.60 -3.67 -1.75
C THR A 174 22.70 -4.43 -1.00
N LYS A 175 22.48 -4.75 0.28
CA LYS A 175 23.44 -5.41 1.19
C LYS A 175 22.99 -6.85 1.48
N ASN A 176 23.95 -7.68 1.95
CA ASN A 176 23.58 -9.01 2.48
C ASN A 176 22.65 -8.87 3.69
N ALA A 177 21.84 -9.88 3.98
CA ALA A 177 20.78 -9.85 5.00
C ALA A 177 21.30 -9.41 6.39
N PHE A 178 22.50 -9.81 6.79
CA PHE A 178 23.08 -9.40 8.08
C PHE A 178 23.44 -7.92 8.10
N ALA A 179 24.09 -7.42 7.05
CA ALA A 179 24.39 -6.00 6.91
C ALA A 179 23.09 -5.16 6.77
N ALA A 180 22.07 -5.68 6.11
CA ALA A 180 20.76 -5.04 6.02
C ALA A 180 20.08 -4.93 7.38
N LEU A 181 20.15 -5.96 8.22
CA LEU A 181 19.64 -5.88 9.61
C LEU A 181 20.37 -4.85 10.46
N ILE A 182 21.69 -4.75 10.33
CA ILE A 182 22.49 -3.70 11.01
C ILE A 182 22.09 -2.31 10.49
N SER A 183 21.97 -2.15 9.17
CA SER A 183 21.54 -0.90 8.55
C SER A 183 20.12 -0.52 9.00
N LEU A 184 19.21 -1.47 9.05
CA LEU A 184 17.85 -1.26 9.55
C LEU A 184 17.83 -0.85 11.02
N ALA A 185 18.62 -1.50 11.86
CA ALA A 185 18.75 -1.12 13.27
C ALA A 185 19.35 0.29 13.43
N ALA A 186 20.43 0.59 12.71
CA ALA A 186 21.07 1.91 12.73
C ALA A 186 20.12 3.00 12.20
N PHE A 187 19.47 2.75 11.06
CA PHE A 187 18.43 3.63 10.51
C PHE A 187 17.31 3.87 11.52
N SER A 188 16.80 2.80 12.15
CA SER A 188 15.74 2.91 13.16
C SER A 188 16.18 3.74 14.37
N VAL A 189 17.44 3.62 14.81
CA VAL A 189 18.01 4.45 15.89
C VAL A 189 18.07 5.91 15.46
N VAL A 190 18.57 6.21 14.25
CA VAL A 190 18.65 7.59 13.75
C VAL A 190 17.25 8.18 13.58
N ALA A 191 16.34 7.43 12.98
CA ALA A 191 14.93 7.82 12.83
C ALA A 191 14.27 8.07 14.20
N PHE A 192 14.54 7.21 15.18
CA PHE A 192 14.09 7.39 16.56
C PHE A 192 14.68 8.65 17.21
N LEU A 193 15.97 8.91 17.02
CA LEU A 193 16.61 10.13 17.51
C LEU A 193 15.98 11.38 16.88
N ILE A 194 15.76 11.38 15.56
CA ILE A 194 15.02 12.43 14.86
C ILE A 194 13.63 12.62 15.49
N ALA A 195 12.94 11.50 15.82
CA ALA A 195 11.66 11.52 16.49
C ALA A 195 11.71 12.11 17.90
N PHE A 196 12.82 11.97 18.63
CA PHE A 196 12.92 12.44 20.03
C PHE A 196 13.44 13.89 20.17
N VAL A 197 14.19 14.38 19.18
CA VAL A 197 14.75 15.74 19.20
C VAL A 197 13.66 16.80 19.42
N PRO A 198 12.52 16.81 18.69
CA PRO A 198 11.47 17.79 18.91
C PRO A 198 10.79 17.71 20.28
N GLN A 199 10.76 16.53 20.92
CA GLN A 199 10.14 16.39 22.26
C GLN A 199 10.90 17.14 23.36
N ARG A 200 12.22 17.25 23.25
CA ARG A 200 13.05 18.05 24.15
C ARG A 200 13.07 19.53 23.78
N LEU A 201 12.88 19.86 22.50
CA LEU A 201 12.76 21.21 21.99
C LEU A 201 11.31 21.76 22.07
N ARG A 202 10.38 21.03 22.65
CA ARG A 202 9.01 21.46 22.96
C ARG A 202 9.00 22.59 24.00
N SER A 203 9.71 23.69 23.73
CA SER A 203 9.30 24.97 24.29
C SER A 203 7.93 25.29 23.73
N ALA A 204 7.01 25.73 24.59
CA ALA A 204 5.62 26.02 24.27
C ALA A 204 5.43 26.89 23.00
N ASN A 205 6.49 27.58 22.56
CA ASN A 205 6.51 28.47 21.40
C ASN A 205 6.51 27.72 20.05
N LEU A 206 7.19 26.57 19.92
CA LEU A 206 7.27 25.86 18.62
C LEU A 206 5.95 25.13 18.32
N HIS A 207 5.34 24.54 19.34
CA HIS A 207 4.04 23.85 19.20
C HIS A 207 2.93 24.85 18.84
N GLY A 208 2.85 25.98 19.55
CA GLY A 208 1.91 27.05 19.25
C GLY A 208 2.11 27.64 17.84
N TYR A 209 3.35 27.74 17.35
CA TYR A 209 3.65 28.23 16.01
C TYR A 209 3.22 27.25 14.92
N LEU A 210 3.44 25.93 15.11
CA LEU A 210 3.02 24.91 14.16
C LEU A 210 1.49 24.83 14.09
N VAL A 211 0.80 24.86 15.24
CA VAL A 211 -0.67 24.86 15.32
C VAL A 211 -1.24 26.13 14.69
N SER A 212 -0.72 27.31 14.99
CA SER A 212 -1.21 28.57 14.39
C SER A 212 -0.94 28.67 12.89
N SER A 213 0.06 27.91 12.37
CA SER A 213 0.42 27.93 10.96
C SER A 213 -0.55 27.17 10.04
N HIS A 214 -1.49 26.39 10.60
CA HIS A 214 -2.45 25.62 9.78
C HIS A 214 -3.37 26.51 8.91
N HIS A 215 -3.63 27.74 9.32
CA HIS A 215 -4.46 28.70 8.59
C HIS A 215 -3.65 29.80 7.90
N THR A 216 -2.31 29.76 7.98
CA THR A 216 -1.44 30.74 7.30
C THR A 216 -1.04 30.24 5.92
N SER A 217 -0.78 31.16 5.00
CA SER A 217 -0.30 30.84 3.63
C SER A 217 1.06 30.11 3.61
N SER A 218 1.82 30.15 4.72
CA SER A 218 3.14 29.51 4.82
C SER A 218 3.08 27.98 4.84
N GLN A 219 1.95 27.36 5.27
CA GLN A 219 1.78 25.89 5.35
C GLN A 219 2.99 25.16 6.01
N THR A 220 3.55 25.76 7.05
CA THR A 220 4.83 25.29 7.64
C THR A 220 4.77 23.85 8.10
N ALA A 221 3.63 23.39 8.65
CA ALA A 221 3.48 22.00 9.06
C ALA A 221 3.59 21.02 7.88
N VAL A 222 3.01 21.36 6.73
CA VAL A 222 3.14 20.56 5.49
C VAL A 222 4.58 20.54 4.99
N ARG A 223 5.28 21.70 5.02
CA ARG A 223 6.69 21.78 4.60
C ARG A 223 7.61 20.93 5.49
N VAL A 224 7.37 20.95 6.81
CA VAL A 224 8.13 20.12 7.77
C VAL A 224 7.84 18.63 7.52
N THR A 225 6.59 18.28 7.22
CA THR A 225 6.22 16.91 6.86
C THR A 225 6.92 16.45 5.58
N MET A 226 6.96 17.30 4.54
CA MET A 226 7.69 17.00 3.30
C MET A 226 9.19 16.87 3.54
N LEU A 227 9.77 17.76 4.34
CA LEU A 227 11.17 17.66 4.72
C LEU A 227 11.48 16.35 5.44
N LEU A 228 10.62 15.94 6.39
CA LEU A 228 10.76 14.66 7.10
C LEU A 228 10.67 13.47 6.13
N LEU A 229 9.69 13.46 5.24
CA LEU A 229 9.54 12.42 4.23
C LEU A 229 10.79 12.30 3.37
N ILE A 230 11.19 13.40 2.70
CA ILE A 230 12.32 13.40 1.77
C ILE A 230 13.62 13.06 2.50
N ALA A 231 13.83 13.59 3.70
CA ALA A 231 15.02 13.29 4.51
C ALA A 231 15.12 11.80 4.88
N LEU A 232 13.98 11.16 5.20
CA LEU A 232 13.98 9.74 5.55
C LEU A 232 14.07 8.83 4.32
N LEU A 233 13.55 9.26 3.15
CA LEU A 233 13.81 8.57 1.90
C LEU A 233 15.29 8.60 1.55
N ALA A 234 15.92 9.78 1.58
CA ALA A 234 17.34 9.96 1.31
C ALA A 234 18.21 9.17 2.30
N LEU A 235 17.88 9.25 3.59
CA LEU A 235 18.58 8.51 4.63
C LEU A 235 18.47 6.99 4.43
N ALA A 236 17.29 6.48 4.08
CA ALA A 236 17.11 5.05 3.79
C ALA A 236 18.00 4.62 2.62
N ALA A 237 18.03 5.40 1.54
CA ALA A 237 18.89 5.15 0.39
C ALA A 237 20.38 5.14 0.79
N ASP A 238 20.86 6.09 1.61
CA ASP A 238 22.23 6.14 2.11
C ASP A 238 22.60 4.92 2.97
N PHE A 239 21.64 4.38 3.70
CA PHE A 239 21.81 3.13 4.46
C PHE A 239 21.73 1.88 3.58
N GLY A 240 21.42 2.01 2.28
CA GLY A 240 21.20 0.91 1.35
C GLY A 240 19.94 0.12 1.66
N LEU A 241 18.96 0.77 2.27
CA LEU A 241 17.60 0.30 2.46
C LEU A 241 16.72 0.81 1.33
N ASP A 242 15.59 0.16 1.12
CA ASP A 242 14.61 0.63 0.16
C ASP A 242 13.90 1.90 0.64
N ILE A 243 13.55 2.80 -0.31
CA ILE A 243 12.87 4.07 -0.03
C ILE A 243 11.51 3.86 0.65
N VAL A 244 10.84 2.74 0.35
CA VAL A 244 9.57 2.35 0.99
C VAL A 244 9.68 2.32 2.51
N MET A 245 10.78 1.78 3.04
CA MET A 245 11.04 1.75 4.49
C MET A 245 11.20 3.15 5.06
N GLY A 246 11.94 4.03 4.37
CA GLY A 246 12.12 5.42 4.79
C GLY A 246 10.79 6.15 4.87
N ALA A 247 9.98 6.03 3.85
CA ALA A 247 8.65 6.62 3.78
C ALA A 247 7.74 6.10 4.91
N PHE A 248 7.66 4.78 5.08
CA PHE A 248 6.81 4.15 6.09
C PHE A 248 7.18 4.59 7.52
N ILE A 249 8.48 4.55 7.86
CA ILE A 249 8.96 5.01 9.17
C ILE A 249 8.71 6.51 9.35
N GLY A 250 8.83 7.31 8.29
CA GLY A 250 8.47 8.72 8.31
C GLY A 250 7.02 8.96 8.72
N GLY A 251 6.10 8.16 8.18
CA GLY A 251 4.68 8.18 8.55
C GLY A 251 4.45 7.80 10.01
N VAL A 252 5.06 6.71 10.48
CA VAL A 252 4.98 6.27 11.88
C VAL A 252 5.53 7.32 12.84
N ILE A 253 6.63 7.98 12.48
CA ILE A 253 7.22 9.07 13.26
C ILE A 253 6.26 10.25 13.31
N LEU A 254 5.76 10.70 12.16
CA LEU A 254 4.86 11.85 12.10
C LEU A 254 3.60 11.62 12.96
N ARG A 255 2.99 10.44 12.86
CA ARG A 255 1.83 10.08 13.71
C ARG A 255 2.08 10.30 15.19
N ARG A 256 3.27 9.99 15.67
CA ARG A 256 3.64 10.15 17.09
C ARG A 256 3.75 11.61 17.54
N PHE A 257 3.93 12.52 16.57
CA PHE A 257 4.07 13.96 16.85
C PHE A 257 2.77 14.72 16.73
N LEU A 258 1.78 14.15 16.03
CA LEU A 258 0.49 14.80 15.86
C LEU A 258 -0.30 14.75 17.17
N PRO A 259 -0.75 15.90 17.71
CA PRO A 259 -1.71 15.92 18.79
C PRO A 259 -3.05 15.40 18.27
N GLU A 260 -3.81 14.71 19.12
CA GLU A 260 -5.15 14.18 18.75
C GLU A 260 -6.11 15.28 18.23
N SER A 261 -5.94 16.54 18.69
CA SER A 261 -6.74 17.69 18.24
C SER A 261 -6.41 18.18 16.83
N ASP A 262 -5.15 18.06 16.38
CA ASP A 262 -4.64 18.64 15.14
C ASP A 262 -4.35 17.58 14.08
N GLU A 263 -4.44 16.29 14.45
CA GLU A 263 -4.18 15.14 13.59
C GLU A 263 -5.02 15.21 12.31
N SER A 264 -6.28 15.61 12.42
CA SER A 264 -7.20 15.64 11.29
C SER A 264 -6.83 16.65 10.21
N VAL A 265 -6.36 17.84 10.56
CA VAL A 265 -6.10 18.94 9.60
C VAL A 265 -4.81 18.69 8.80
N LEU A 266 -3.73 18.31 9.48
CA LEU A 266 -2.48 18.01 8.79
C LEU A 266 -2.60 16.72 7.96
N LEU A 267 -3.25 15.68 8.50
CA LEU A 267 -3.51 14.43 7.81
C LEU A 267 -4.27 14.68 6.51
N GLN A 268 -5.38 15.44 6.54
CA GLN A 268 -6.15 15.80 5.35
C GLN A 268 -5.30 16.51 4.28
N LYS A 269 -4.37 17.39 4.68
CA LYS A 269 -3.49 18.08 3.72
C LYS A 269 -2.48 17.13 3.09
N VAL A 270 -1.92 16.23 3.88
CA VAL A 270 -0.96 15.22 3.39
C VAL A 270 -1.67 14.20 2.52
N GLU A 271 -2.85 13.74 2.92
CA GLU A 271 -3.73 12.88 2.12
C GLU A 271 -4.10 13.56 0.79
N ALA A 272 -4.45 14.85 0.81
CA ALA A 272 -4.78 15.59 -0.40
C ALA A 272 -3.60 15.67 -1.38
N MET A 273 -2.36 15.79 -0.90
CA MET A 273 -1.17 15.74 -1.75
C MET A 273 -0.93 14.33 -2.28
N GLY A 274 -0.98 13.33 -1.38
CA GLY A 274 -0.77 11.92 -1.74
C GLY A 274 -1.81 11.42 -2.72
N PHE A 275 -3.07 11.35 -2.31
CA PHE A 275 -4.18 10.82 -3.13
C PHE A 275 -4.62 11.78 -4.23
N GLY A 276 -4.37 13.10 -4.09
CA GLY A 276 -4.74 14.09 -5.10
C GLY A 276 -3.77 14.17 -6.28
N PHE A 277 -2.51 13.73 -6.12
CA PHE A 277 -1.52 13.86 -7.20
C PHE A 277 -0.52 12.70 -7.25
N PHE A 278 0.28 12.48 -6.21
CA PHE A 278 1.44 11.60 -6.29
C PHE A 278 1.07 10.11 -6.44
N ILE A 279 0.13 9.62 -5.66
CA ILE A 279 -0.30 8.21 -5.66
C ILE A 279 -1.00 7.82 -6.98
N PRO A 280 -1.92 8.62 -7.54
CA PRO A 280 -2.46 8.38 -8.87
C PRO A 280 -1.40 8.28 -9.97
N VAL A 281 -0.40 9.19 -9.96
CA VAL A 281 0.72 9.12 -10.90
C VAL A 281 1.47 7.80 -10.80
N PHE A 282 1.80 7.36 -9.58
CA PHE A 282 2.45 6.07 -9.35
C PHE A 282 1.66 4.90 -9.95
N PHE A 283 0.33 4.84 -9.73
CA PHE A 283 -0.47 3.73 -10.25
C PHE A 283 -0.65 3.78 -11.77
N VAL A 284 -0.79 4.97 -12.37
CA VAL A 284 -0.81 5.10 -13.84
C VAL A 284 0.53 4.62 -14.42
N LEU A 285 1.66 5.07 -13.89
CA LEU A 285 2.98 4.62 -14.33
C LEU A 285 3.21 3.12 -14.13
N SER A 286 2.65 2.55 -13.07
CA SER A 286 2.68 1.11 -12.87
C SER A 286 1.97 0.36 -13.99
N GLY A 287 0.83 0.90 -14.47
CA GLY A 287 0.13 0.38 -15.63
C GLY A 287 0.92 0.54 -16.94
N VAL A 288 1.55 1.70 -17.14
CA VAL A 288 2.38 1.99 -18.34
C VAL A 288 3.54 1.01 -18.48
N ARG A 289 4.08 0.51 -17.36
CA ARG A 289 5.20 -0.45 -17.33
C ARG A 289 4.80 -1.91 -17.53
N LEU A 290 3.49 -2.23 -17.53
CA LEU A 290 3.02 -3.60 -17.63
C LEU A 290 3.07 -4.11 -19.08
N ASP A 291 3.65 -5.30 -19.27
CA ASP A 291 3.57 -6.05 -20.50
C ASP A 291 2.22 -6.80 -20.57
N ILE A 292 1.23 -6.14 -21.16
CA ILE A 292 -0.12 -6.72 -21.27
C ILE A 292 -0.20 -7.82 -22.33
N ARG A 293 0.68 -7.81 -23.34
CA ARG A 293 0.69 -8.83 -24.39
C ARG A 293 1.03 -10.18 -23.83
N SER A 294 2.04 -10.24 -22.99
CA SER A 294 2.45 -11.45 -22.28
C SER A 294 1.30 -12.07 -21.48
N ILE A 295 0.52 -11.25 -20.77
CA ILE A 295 -0.64 -11.73 -19.99
C ILE A 295 -1.75 -12.28 -20.89
N ILE A 296 -1.99 -11.66 -22.06
CA ILE A 296 -3.01 -12.11 -23.01
C ILE A 296 -2.59 -13.43 -23.67
N GLU A 297 -1.32 -13.55 -24.03
CA GLU A 297 -0.77 -14.76 -24.67
C GLU A 297 -0.76 -15.96 -23.72
N ASN A 298 -0.46 -15.75 -22.43
CA ASN A 298 -0.41 -16.80 -21.42
C ASN A 298 -1.00 -16.34 -20.07
N PRO A 299 -2.31 -16.43 -19.85
CA PRO A 299 -2.95 -15.99 -18.60
C PRO A 299 -2.74 -16.95 -17.41
N TRP A 300 -2.20 -18.15 -17.62
CA TRP A 300 -2.13 -19.17 -16.58
C TRP A 300 -1.22 -18.80 -15.40
N PRO A 301 -0.02 -18.20 -15.57
CA PRO A 301 0.80 -17.78 -14.45
C PRO A 301 0.09 -16.73 -13.59
N MET A 302 -0.55 -15.73 -14.20
CA MET A 302 -1.37 -14.73 -13.47
C MET A 302 -2.48 -15.41 -12.63
N LEU A 303 -3.20 -16.38 -13.20
CA LEU A 303 -4.26 -17.10 -12.49
C LEU A 303 -3.69 -18.00 -11.38
N ALA A 304 -2.52 -18.60 -11.59
CA ALA A 304 -1.83 -19.37 -10.56
C ALA A 304 -1.40 -18.49 -9.38
N VAL A 305 -0.84 -17.31 -9.64
CA VAL A 305 -0.47 -16.34 -8.59
C VAL A 305 -1.72 -15.83 -7.86
N PHE A 306 -2.81 -15.54 -8.57
CA PHE A 306 -4.09 -15.16 -7.96
C PHE A 306 -4.59 -16.24 -6.99
N ALA A 307 -4.54 -17.51 -7.37
CA ALA A 307 -4.90 -18.63 -6.51
C ALA A 307 -3.93 -18.78 -5.33
N LEU A 308 -2.62 -18.60 -5.55
CA LEU A 308 -1.61 -18.66 -4.50
C LEU A 308 -1.78 -17.56 -3.46
N LEU A 309 -2.10 -16.32 -3.86
CA LEU A 309 -2.42 -15.22 -2.94
C LEU A 309 -3.56 -15.61 -2.00
N MET A 310 -4.64 -16.20 -2.55
CA MET A 310 -5.75 -16.70 -1.74
C MET A 310 -5.34 -17.86 -0.83
N LEU A 311 -4.56 -18.80 -1.31
CA LEU A 311 -4.14 -19.98 -0.52
C LEU A 311 -3.14 -19.59 0.58
N VAL A 312 -2.09 -18.87 0.24
CA VAL A 312 -0.99 -18.55 1.17
C VAL A 312 -1.45 -17.57 2.24
N ARG A 313 -2.21 -16.54 1.87
CA ARG A 313 -2.65 -15.49 2.80
C ARG A 313 -4.03 -15.79 3.39
N GLY A 314 -4.93 -16.35 2.60
CA GLY A 314 -6.30 -16.62 2.99
C GLY A 314 -6.44 -17.83 3.93
N VAL A 315 -5.84 -18.97 3.61
CA VAL A 315 -6.02 -20.21 4.39
C VAL A 315 -5.58 -20.06 5.85
N PRO A 316 -4.40 -19.52 6.20
CA PRO A 316 -4.03 -19.29 7.59
C PRO A 316 -5.02 -18.39 8.31
N THR A 317 -5.47 -17.31 7.68
CA THR A 317 -6.49 -16.40 8.23
C THR A 317 -7.78 -17.16 8.49
N PHE A 318 -8.29 -17.91 7.52
CA PHE A 318 -9.53 -18.68 7.67
C PHE A 318 -9.49 -19.68 8.82
N ILE A 319 -8.37 -20.37 9.00
CA ILE A 319 -8.22 -21.40 10.04
C ILE A 319 -8.04 -20.77 11.43
N LEU A 320 -7.17 -19.78 11.55
CA LEU A 320 -6.80 -19.22 12.84
C LEU A 320 -7.91 -18.36 13.46
N TYR A 321 -8.65 -17.62 12.63
CA TYR A 321 -9.73 -16.74 13.10
C TYR A 321 -11.06 -17.48 13.39
N ARG A 322 -11.11 -18.83 13.27
CA ARG A 322 -12.34 -19.62 13.46
C ARG A 322 -13.00 -19.45 14.83
N ARG A 323 -12.21 -19.16 15.88
CA ARG A 323 -12.72 -18.95 17.25
C ARG A 323 -13.22 -17.53 17.47
N ASP A 324 -12.58 -16.56 16.84
CA ASP A 324 -12.89 -15.14 16.98
C ASP A 324 -13.98 -14.69 15.98
N VAL A 325 -14.08 -15.37 14.83
CA VAL A 325 -15.12 -15.20 13.80
C VAL A 325 -15.78 -16.56 13.52
N PRO A 326 -16.71 -17.01 14.37
CA PRO A 326 -17.37 -18.31 14.22
C PRO A 326 -18.28 -18.36 12.98
N ASP A 327 -18.90 -17.24 12.59
CA ASP A 327 -19.72 -17.16 11.39
C ASP A 327 -18.85 -17.40 10.14
N LEU A 328 -19.25 -18.41 9.36
CA LEU A 328 -18.51 -18.84 8.17
C LEU A 328 -18.48 -17.74 7.10
N ARG A 329 -19.56 -16.97 6.94
CA ARG A 329 -19.64 -15.90 5.95
C ARG A 329 -18.73 -14.74 6.31
N GLU A 330 -18.78 -14.28 7.56
CA GLU A 330 -17.93 -13.19 8.03
C GLU A 330 -16.45 -13.60 8.03
N ARG A 331 -16.15 -14.85 8.35
CA ARG A 331 -14.78 -15.38 8.28
C ARG A 331 -14.29 -15.44 6.82
N THR A 332 -15.13 -15.87 5.89
CA THR A 332 -14.78 -15.84 4.45
C THR A 332 -14.57 -14.40 3.96
N ARG A 333 -15.41 -13.44 4.38
CA ARG A 333 -15.22 -12.01 4.07
C ARG A 333 -13.85 -11.51 4.56
N LEU A 334 -13.52 -11.80 5.82
CA LEU A 334 -12.23 -11.41 6.39
C LEU A 334 -11.07 -12.01 5.61
N THR A 335 -11.18 -13.29 5.26
CA THR A 335 -10.17 -14.02 4.48
C THR A 335 -9.95 -13.38 3.11
N LEU A 336 -11.01 -13.05 2.39
CA LEU A 336 -10.95 -12.39 1.08
C LEU A 336 -10.29 -11.01 1.18
N TYR A 337 -10.71 -10.19 2.14
CA TYR A 337 -10.09 -8.87 2.33
C TYR A 337 -8.61 -8.97 2.70
N VAL A 338 -8.23 -9.91 3.58
CA VAL A 338 -6.83 -10.11 3.99
C VAL A 338 -5.96 -10.64 2.84
N ALA A 339 -6.53 -11.45 1.94
CA ALA A 339 -5.82 -11.98 0.77
C ALA A 339 -5.75 -10.98 -0.42
N THR A 340 -6.42 -9.84 -0.33
CA THR A 340 -6.34 -8.78 -1.35
C THR A 340 -4.98 -8.09 -1.25
N GLY A 341 -4.18 -8.09 -2.31
CA GLY A 341 -2.87 -7.46 -2.33
C GLY A 341 -2.63 -6.78 -3.67
N LEU A 342 -2.19 -5.51 -3.69
CA LEU A 342 -1.75 -4.83 -4.90
C LEU A 342 -0.63 -3.83 -4.65
N PRO A 343 -0.73 -2.82 -3.75
CA PRO A 343 0.30 -1.79 -3.63
C PRO A 343 1.71 -2.35 -3.35
N ILE A 344 1.81 -3.32 -2.44
CA ILE A 344 3.09 -3.98 -2.12
C ILE A 344 3.57 -4.85 -3.29
N ILE A 345 2.66 -5.51 -4.01
CA ILE A 345 3.01 -6.28 -5.20
C ILE A 345 3.66 -5.36 -6.23
N VAL A 346 3.04 -4.21 -6.52
CA VAL A 346 3.59 -3.21 -7.45
C VAL A 346 4.94 -2.67 -6.94
N ALA A 347 5.06 -2.40 -5.65
CA ALA A 347 6.33 -1.93 -5.07
C ALA A 347 7.45 -2.97 -5.23
N VAL A 348 7.21 -4.21 -4.83
CA VAL A 348 8.21 -5.30 -4.92
C VAL A 348 8.62 -5.54 -6.36
N THR A 349 7.66 -5.64 -7.28
CA THR A 349 7.95 -5.87 -8.71
C THR A 349 8.74 -4.70 -9.30
N SER A 350 8.37 -3.44 -9.00
CA SER A 350 9.10 -2.27 -9.46
C SER A 350 10.55 -2.27 -8.98
N ILE A 351 10.80 -2.56 -7.71
CA ILE A 351 12.14 -2.64 -7.12
C ILE A 351 12.96 -3.74 -7.81
N GLN A 352 12.38 -4.92 -8.00
CA GLN A 352 13.11 -6.06 -8.57
C GLN A 352 13.36 -5.90 -10.06
N VAL A 353 12.46 -5.29 -10.82
CA VAL A 353 12.69 -4.97 -12.24
C VAL A 353 13.77 -3.91 -12.38
N GLN A 354 13.76 -2.86 -11.55
CA GLN A 354 14.81 -1.83 -11.57
C GLN A 354 16.19 -2.39 -11.17
N ALA A 355 16.23 -3.38 -10.28
CA ALA A 355 17.44 -4.07 -9.88
C ALA A 355 17.91 -5.13 -10.92
N GLY A 356 17.13 -5.37 -11.98
CA GLY A 356 17.43 -6.41 -12.99
C GLY A 356 17.30 -7.85 -12.47
N ILE A 357 16.59 -8.04 -11.35
CA ILE A 357 16.40 -9.35 -10.69
C ILE A 357 15.16 -10.06 -11.26
N MET A 358 14.13 -9.31 -11.62
CA MET A 358 12.86 -9.81 -12.16
C MET A 358 12.64 -9.30 -13.58
N SER A 359 12.10 -10.15 -14.44
CA SER A 359 11.70 -9.73 -15.79
C SER A 359 10.47 -8.84 -15.76
N THR A 360 10.29 -7.99 -16.77
CA THR A 360 9.08 -7.19 -16.92
C THR A 360 7.82 -8.04 -17.10
N ASN A 361 7.99 -9.22 -17.71
CA ASN A 361 6.92 -10.19 -17.92
C ASN A 361 6.41 -10.76 -16.57
N ASP A 362 7.33 -11.27 -15.74
CA ASP A 362 6.95 -11.82 -14.42
C ASP A 362 6.34 -10.75 -13.53
N ALA A 363 6.87 -9.53 -13.59
CA ALA A 363 6.31 -8.39 -12.88
C ALA A 363 4.87 -8.08 -13.35
N ALA A 364 4.61 -8.14 -14.66
CA ALA A 364 3.29 -7.93 -15.23
C ALA A 364 2.29 -8.99 -14.74
N GLU A 365 2.68 -10.27 -14.72
CA GLU A 365 1.85 -11.36 -14.22
C GLU A 365 1.49 -11.19 -12.74
N LEU A 366 2.46 -10.80 -11.90
CA LEU A 366 2.25 -10.55 -10.47
C LEU A 366 1.32 -9.36 -10.23
N VAL A 367 1.53 -8.24 -10.92
CA VAL A 367 0.70 -7.04 -10.77
C VAL A 367 -0.71 -7.29 -11.31
N ALA A 368 -0.85 -8.02 -12.42
CA ALA A 368 -2.16 -8.42 -12.95
C ALA A 368 -2.92 -9.32 -11.98
N ALA A 369 -2.25 -10.29 -11.35
CA ALA A 369 -2.82 -11.12 -10.30
C ALA A 369 -3.26 -10.29 -9.10
N GLY A 370 -2.42 -9.36 -8.63
CA GLY A 370 -2.76 -8.41 -7.57
C GLY A 370 -3.98 -7.56 -7.93
N THR A 371 -4.01 -7.01 -9.14
CA THR A 371 -5.15 -6.24 -9.68
C THR A 371 -6.42 -7.07 -9.65
N LEU A 372 -6.35 -8.32 -10.09
CA LEU A 372 -7.48 -9.24 -10.07
C LEU A 372 -7.98 -9.49 -8.63
N THR A 373 -7.09 -9.59 -7.63
CA THR A 373 -7.50 -9.73 -6.22
C THR A 373 -8.28 -8.52 -5.72
N VAL A 374 -7.88 -7.30 -6.10
CA VAL A 374 -8.56 -6.05 -5.70
C VAL A 374 -9.95 -5.91 -6.36
N ILE A 375 -10.14 -6.51 -7.53
CA ILE A 375 -11.45 -6.55 -8.20
C ILE A 375 -12.34 -7.63 -7.59
N VAL A 376 -11.86 -8.87 -7.56
CA VAL A 376 -12.68 -10.06 -7.30
C VAL A 376 -12.96 -10.25 -5.81
N PHE A 377 -11.94 -10.15 -4.95
CA PHE A 377 -12.11 -10.48 -3.54
C PHE A 377 -13.03 -9.52 -2.79
N PRO A 378 -12.90 -8.19 -2.91
CA PRO A 378 -13.83 -7.27 -2.27
C PRO A 378 -15.25 -7.39 -2.82
N LEU A 379 -15.42 -7.65 -4.12
CA LEU A 379 -16.73 -7.86 -4.72
C LEU A 379 -17.43 -9.08 -4.11
N ILE A 380 -16.74 -10.23 -4.02
CA ILE A 380 -17.29 -11.44 -3.39
C ILE A 380 -17.55 -11.17 -1.88
N ALA A 381 -16.62 -10.50 -1.19
CA ALA A 381 -16.79 -10.17 0.21
C ALA A 381 -18.03 -9.29 0.47
N GLN A 382 -18.32 -8.34 -0.41
CA GLN A 382 -19.54 -7.51 -0.33
C GLN A 382 -20.81 -8.33 -0.56
N LEU A 383 -20.79 -9.29 -1.49
CA LEU A 383 -21.94 -10.20 -1.72
C LEU A 383 -22.22 -11.10 -0.50
N LEU A 384 -21.19 -11.44 0.26
CA LEU A 384 -21.33 -12.24 1.48
C LEU A 384 -21.79 -11.42 2.70
N ARG A 385 -21.77 -10.08 2.61
CA ARG A 385 -22.17 -9.20 3.71
C ARG A 385 -23.65 -9.44 4.05
N ARG A 386 -23.95 -9.66 5.32
CA ARG A 386 -25.32 -9.60 5.82
C ARG A 386 -25.84 -8.16 5.66
N LYS A 387 -26.97 -7.98 5.01
CA LYS A 387 -27.75 -6.77 5.18
C LYS A 387 -28.27 -6.83 6.61
N ASP A 388 -27.70 -6.04 7.53
CA ASP A 388 -28.32 -5.83 8.83
C ASP A 388 -29.71 -5.27 8.54
N THR A 389 -30.74 -6.02 8.93
CA THR A 389 -32.09 -5.49 9.02
C THR A 389 -31.96 -4.28 9.96
N PRO A 390 -32.47 -3.06 9.61
CA PRO A 390 -32.47 -1.94 10.51
C PRO A 390 -33.01 -2.44 11.84
N GLN A 391 -32.28 -2.21 12.95
CA GLN A 391 -32.84 -2.40 14.27
C GLN A 391 -34.10 -1.52 14.30
N GLU A 392 -35.26 -2.17 14.21
CA GLU A 392 -36.51 -1.55 14.59
C GLU A 392 -36.25 -0.91 15.96
N GLU A 393 -36.40 0.40 15.98
CA GLU A 393 -36.57 1.14 17.22
C GLU A 393 -37.55 0.33 18.08
N ARG A 394 -37.01 -0.40 19.06
CA ARG A 394 -37.81 -0.73 20.22
C ARG A 394 -38.06 0.58 20.94
N SER A 395 -39.03 1.31 20.42
CA SER A 395 -39.82 2.26 21.18
C SER A 395 -40.37 1.47 22.37
N ASP A 396 -39.71 1.63 23.50
CA ASP A 396 -40.30 1.25 24.77
C ASP A 396 -41.59 2.03 24.94
N ALA A 397 -42.65 1.38 24.54
CA ALA A 397 -43.93 1.59 25.13
C ALA A 397 -43.85 1.05 26.57
N THR A 398 -43.40 1.87 27.47
CA THR A 398 -43.74 1.76 28.90
C THR A 398 -44.42 3.06 29.30
N ALA A 399 -45.73 2.97 29.24
CA ALA A 399 -46.63 3.79 30.04
C ALA A 399 -46.36 3.61 31.55
#